data_ed5b3a0100db0dd2bd10fd38eff02da4
#
_entry.id   ed5b3a0100db0dd2bd10fd38eff02da4
#
_cell.length_a   1.000
_cell.length_b   1.000
_cell.length_c   1.000
_cell.angle_alpha   90.00
_cell.angle_beta   90.00
_cell.angle_gamma   90.00
#
_symmetry.space_group_name_H-M   'P 1'
#
loop_
_entity.id
_entity.type
_entity.pdbx_description
1 polymer ?
#
loop_
_entity_poly.entity_id
_entity_poly.type
_entity_poly.pdbx_seq_one_letter_code
_entity_poly.pdbx_strand_id
1 'polypeptide(L)'
;MNTIRNTTSVLLAISLTACAHPTSISPRIENLERLQLSTGKSQAKIGYYVSQGALATEITTPGGGGDNVRYFPYRDIDSGLQHILASSFSDVSKLSNPFDPVEVRTKRIDYIISPEIVTTSGGSGFFTWPPTSFTFDISTNVKDSQGQTVKAIRVVGTGTAETGERLTEHGIAGRRAVEDALKKFQANLAELSNGSTKIQSIIPSSTQNPVISRPSSSVESRLKDLKELFDKGLISQDDLDSKRKQILDSM
;
A
#
# COMPACT_ATOMS: atom_id res chain seq x y z
N MET A 1 -49.82 -8.10 -52.28
CA MET A 1 -49.29 -7.01 -51.42
C MET A 1 -48.97 -7.58 -50.07
N ASN A 2 -47.73 -7.98 -49.85
CA ASN A 2 -47.25 -8.58 -48.57
C ASN A 2 -46.47 -7.53 -47.79
N THR A 3 -47.02 -7.11 -46.66
CA THR A 3 -46.41 -6.12 -45.77
C THR A 3 -45.56 -6.89 -44.76
N ILE A 4 -44.26 -6.82 -44.91
CA ILE A 4 -43.27 -7.38 -43.95
C ILE A 4 -43.15 -6.39 -42.77
N ARG A 5 -43.63 -6.80 -41.59
CA ARG A 5 -43.42 -6.05 -40.34
C ARG A 5 -42.04 -6.41 -39.78
N ASN A 6 -41.10 -5.46 -39.90
CA ASN A 6 -39.81 -5.52 -39.19
C ASN A 6 -40.04 -5.23 -37.72
N THR A 7 -39.90 -6.25 -36.88
CA THR A 7 -39.80 -6.11 -35.41
C THR A 7 -38.33 -5.89 -35.08
N THR A 8 -37.96 -4.65 -34.84
CA THR A 8 -36.65 -4.29 -34.31
C THR A 8 -36.63 -4.63 -32.79
N SER A 9 -35.97 -5.73 -32.42
CA SER A 9 -35.69 -6.06 -31.06
C SER A 9 -34.59 -5.13 -30.53
N VAL A 10 -34.96 -4.18 -29.68
CA VAL A 10 -34.02 -3.36 -28.90
C VAL A 10 -33.51 -4.21 -27.73
N LEU A 11 -32.30 -4.72 -27.85
CA LEU A 11 -31.58 -5.31 -26.71
C LEU A 11 -31.20 -4.17 -25.75
N LEU A 12 -31.91 -4.05 -24.65
CA LEU A 12 -31.58 -3.18 -23.53
C LEU A 12 -30.39 -3.82 -22.77
N ALA A 13 -29.17 -3.37 -23.07
CA ALA A 13 -28.01 -3.74 -22.30
C ALA A 13 -28.09 -3.07 -20.91
N ILE A 14 -28.55 -3.83 -19.92
CA ILE A 14 -28.49 -3.42 -18.51
C ILE A 14 -27.03 -3.53 -18.10
N SER A 15 -26.30 -2.40 -18.11
CA SER A 15 -25.00 -2.28 -17.49
C SER A 15 -25.21 -2.42 -15.98
N LEU A 16 -24.87 -3.58 -15.40
CA LEU A 16 -24.71 -3.79 -13.96
C LEU A 16 -23.53 -2.94 -13.51
N THR A 17 -23.78 -1.67 -13.17
CA THR A 17 -22.80 -0.85 -12.45
C THR A 17 -22.72 -1.44 -11.05
N ALA A 18 -21.65 -2.18 -10.76
CA ALA A 18 -21.34 -2.60 -9.40
C ALA A 18 -21.33 -1.34 -8.51
N CYS A 19 -22.22 -1.28 -7.53
CA CYS A 19 -22.33 -0.16 -6.61
C CYS A 19 -21.04 -0.09 -5.78
N ALA A 20 -20.32 1.03 -5.83
CA ALA A 20 -19.19 1.29 -4.99
C ALA A 20 -19.61 2.25 -3.87
N HIS A 21 -19.50 1.79 -2.62
CA HIS A 21 -19.92 2.55 -1.45
C HIS A 21 -18.77 3.41 -0.92
N PRO A 22 -18.96 4.73 -0.71
CA PRO A 22 -17.94 5.58 -0.12
C PRO A 22 -17.69 5.16 1.33
N THR A 23 -16.43 5.09 1.70
CA THR A 23 -16.00 4.83 3.08
C THR A 23 -14.79 5.69 3.42
N SER A 24 -14.50 5.86 4.72
CA SER A 24 -13.25 6.49 5.18
C SER A 24 -12.43 5.47 5.96
N ILE A 25 -11.13 5.47 5.70
CA ILE A 25 -10.15 4.65 6.39
C ILE A 25 -9.22 5.48 7.28
N SER A 26 -9.61 6.73 7.58
CA SER A 26 -8.83 7.67 8.39
C SER A 26 -8.51 7.09 9.77
N PRO A 27 -7.24 7.15 10.23
CA PRO A 27 -6.87 6.65 11.53
C PRO A 27 -7.42 7.53 12.65
N ARG A 28 -7.66 6.94 13.80
CA ARG A 28 -7.90 7.69 15.05
C ARG A 28 -6.57 8.06 15.66
N ILE A 29 -6.36 9.35 15.89
CA ILE A 29 -5.08 9.87 16.41
C ILE A 29 -4.78 9.28 17.80
N GLU A 30 -5.79 9.12 18.65
CA GLU A 30 -5.64 8.53 19.96
C GLU A 30 -5.10 7.09 19.94
N ASN A 31 -5.31 6.36 18.84
CA ASN A 31 -4.76 5.03 18.65
C ASN A 31 -3.27 5.04 18.22
N LEU A 32 -2.81 6.16 17.67
CA LEU A 32 -1.41 6.37 17.28
C LEU A 32 -0.55 6.90 18.43
N GLU A 33 -1.14 7.64 19.39
CA GLU A 33 -0.43 8.24 20.52
C GLU A 33 0.17 7.22 21.50
N ARG A 34 -0.34 5.98 21.52
CA ARG A 34 0.12 4.93 22.43
C ARG A 34 1.55 4.44 22.15
N LEU A 35 2.15 4.84 21.03
CA LEU A 35 3.54 4.58 20.71
C LEU A 35 4.43 5.76 21.14
N GLN A 36 4.49 6.04 22.46
CA GLN A 36 5.51 6.94 22.96
C GLN A 36 6.88 6.27 22.75
N LEU A 37 7.66 6.83 21.83
CA LEU A 37 9.06 6.49 21.71
C LEU A 37 9.73 6.85 23.03
N SER A 38 10.32 5.87 23.71
CA SER A 38 11.10 6.05 24.96
C SER A 38 12.35 6.94 24.74
N THR A 39 12.70 7.22 23.50
CA THR A 39 13.73 8.15 23.05
C THR A 39 13.08 9.45 22.63
N GLY A 40 13.58 10.59 23.10
CA GLY A 40 13.08 11.92 22.72
C GLY A 40 13.05 12.12 21.20
N LYS A 41 12.35 13.16 20.74
CA LYS A 41 12.25 13.49 19.29
C LYS A 41 13.63 13.74 18.68
N SER A 42 13.83 13.25 17.49
CA SER A 42 15.00 13.59 16.67
C SER A 42 15.05 15.07 16.35
N GLN A 43 16.24 15.66 16.34
CA GLN A 43 16.45 17.05 15.93
C GLN A 43 16.49 17.22 14.40
N ALA A 44 16.48 16.11 13.64
CA ALA A 44 16.41 16.16 12.19
C ALA A 44 15.10 16.80 11.71
N LYS A 45 15.20 17.62 10.67
CA LYS A 45 14.09 18.30 10.03
C LYS A 45 13.56 17.48 8.87
N ILE A 46 12.29 17.12 8.93
CA ILE A 46 11.64 16.29 7.94
C ILE A 46 10.76 17.12 7.01
N GLY A 47 10.99 16.96 5.70
CA GLY A 47 10.04 17.34 4.68
C GLY A 47 9.20 16.13 4.27
N TYR A 48 7.87 16.26 4.25
CA TYR A 48 7.05 15.22 3.63
C TYR A 48 6.23 15.79 2.47
N TYR A 49 6.04 14.96 1.46
CA TYR A 49 5.34 15.34 0.25
C TYR A 49 4.30 14.31 -0.16
N VAL A 50 3.10 14.79 -0.42
CA VAL A 50 2.03 14.06 -1.09
C VAL A 50 1.47 14.97 -2.18
N SER A 51 1.49 14.50 -3.43
CA SER A 51 1.03 15.31 -4.56
C SER A 51 -0.48 15.59 -4.48
N GLN A 52 -0.93 16.72 -5.05
CA GLN A 52 -2.35 17.04 -5.13
C GLN A 52 -3.13 15.98 -5.93
N GLY A 53 -2.51 15.41 -6.98
CA GLY A 53 -3.09 14.29 -7.72
C GLY A 53 -3.31 13.06 -6.84
N ALA A 54 -2.32 12.69 -6.00
CA ALA A 54 -2.46 11.58 -5.07
C ALA A 54 -3.57 11.82 -4.04
N LEU A 55 -3.63 13.03 -3.46
CA LEU A 55 -4.69 13.41 -2.52
C LEU A 55 -6.11 13.34 -3.14
N ALA A 56 -6.22 13.58 -4.45
CA ALA A 56 -7.46 13.51 -5.20
C ALA A 56 -7.77 12.12 -5.77
N THR A 57 -6.84 11.17 -5.66
CA THR A 57 -7.01 9.82 -6.21
C THR A 57 -7.95 9.00 -5.34
N GLU A 58 -9.10 8.63 -5.92
CA GLU A 58 -10.05 7.68 -5.34
C GLU A 58 -9.68 6.25 -5.77
N ILE A 59 -9.66 5.32 -4.84
CA ILE A 59 -9.41 3.90 -5.07
C ILE A 59 -10.68 3.13 -4.81
N THR A 60 -10.97 2.16 -5.66
CA THR A 60 -12.06 1.21 -5.49
C THR A 60 -11.49 -0.19 -5.28
N THR A 61 -11.92 -0.85 -4.22
CA THR A 61 -11.51 -2.22 -3.88
C THR A 61 -12.72 -3.07 -3.52
N PRO A 62 -12.62 -4.42 -3.57
CA PRO A 62 -13.72 -5.29 -3.22
C PRO A 62 -14.25 -5.05 -1.80
N GLY A 63 -15.57 -4.88 -1.68
CA GLY A 63 -16.26 -4.68 -0.39
C GLY A 63 -16.76 -5.96 0.25
N GLY A 64 -16.91 -7.04 -0.54
CA GLY A 64 -17.60 -8.26 -0.16
C GLY A 64 -19.05 -8.29 -0.66
N GLY A 65 -19.63 -9.49 -0.78
CA GLY A 65 -21.00 -9.68 -1.26
C GLY A 65 -21.27 -9.26 -2.70
N GLY A 66 -20.21 -9.01 -3.50
CA GLY A 66 -20.31 -8.48 -4.86
C GLY A 66 -20.26 -6.95 -4.96
N ASP A 67 -20.30 -6.24 -3.84
CA ASP A 67 -20.16 -4.78 -3.78
C ASP A 67 -18.67 -4.35 -3.67
N ASN A 68 -18.43 -3.08 -3.95
CA ASN A 68 -17.12 -2.46 -3.81
C ASN A 68 -17.17 -1.34 -2.76
N VAL A 69 -15.99 -0.96 -2.24
CA VAL A 69 -15.80 0.25 -1.45
C VAL A 69 -14.86 1.20 -2.17
N ARG A 70 -15.08 2.51 -2.00
CA ARG A 70 -14.24 3.56 -2.56
C ARG A 70 -13.83 4.54 -1.46
N TYR A 71 -12.59 4.99 -1.51
CA TYR A 71 -11.96 5.86 -0.52
C TYR A 71 -10.76 6.58 -1.12
N PHE A 72 -10.18 7.53 -0.38
CA PHE A 72 -9.04 8.32 -0.82
C PHE A 72 -7.83 8.03 0.09
N PRO A 73 -7.00 7.02 -0.21
CA PRO A 73 -5.99 6.52 0.72
C PRO A 73 -5.02 7.61 1.19
N TYR A 74 -4.53 8.46 0.28
CA TYR A 74 -3.59 9.52 0.64
C TYR A 74 -4.23 10.64 1.48
N ARG A 75 -5.47 11.01 1.16
CA ARG A 75 -6.21 12.03 1.91
C ARG A 75 -6.57 11.51 3.30
N ASP A 76 -7.00 10.28 3.39
CA ASP A 76 -7.46 9.67 4.64
C ASP A 76 -6.32 9.49 5.64
N ILE A 77 -5.06 9.26 5.19
CA ILE A 77 -3.92 9.10 6.09
C ILE A 77 -3.16 10.39 6.40
N ASP A 78 -3.40 11.50 5.68
CA ASP A 78 -2.55 12.71 5.74
C ASP A 78 -2.36 13.22 7.19
N SER A 79 -3.45 13.28 7.97
CA SER A 79 -3.39 13.68 9.38
C SER A 79 -2.63 12.70 10.27
N GLY A 80 -2.83 11.39 10.06
CA GLY A 80 -2.12 10.34 10.80
C GLY A 80 -0.63 10.32 10.46
N LEU A 81 -0.28 10.49 9.19
CA LEU A 81 1.12 10.57 8.75
C LEU A 81 1.80 11.79 9.38
N GLN A 82 1.17 12.98 9.31
CA GLN A 82 1.70 14.18 9.95
C GLN A 82 1.88 13.97 11.46
N HIS A 83 0.92 13.33 12.12
CA HIS A 83 1.00 13.06 13.56
C HIS A 83 2.19 12.18 13.93
N ILE A 84 2.41 11.04 13.25
CA ILE A 84 3.54 10.15 13.56
C ILE A 84 4.89 10.79 13.23
N LEU A 85 4.98 11.61 12.17
CA LEU A 85 6.19 12.38 11.87
C LEU A 85 6.46 13.40 12.97
N ALA A 86 5.47 14.20 13.37
CA ALA A 86 5.59 15.20 14.42
C ALA A 86 5.85 14.61 15.80
N SER A 87 5.47 13.35 16.05
CA SER A 87 5.82 12.64 17.29
C SER A 87 7.26 12.14 17.30
N SER A 88 7.84 11.87 16.13
CA SER A 88 9.19 11.32 15.97
C SER A 88 10.28 12.36 15.77
N PHE A 89 9.94 13.53 15.20
CA PHE A 89 10.87 14.59 14.82
C PHE A 89 10.44 15.93 15.39
N SER A 90 11.43 16.81 15.70
CA SER A 90 11.18 18.12 16.28
C SER A 90 10.61 19.13 15.29
N ASP A 91 10.92 18.97 14.00
CA ASP A 91 10.50 19.88 12.92
C ASP A 91 10.01 19.06 11.72
N VAL A 92 8.74 19.28 11.33
CA VAL A 92 8.10 18.58 10.20
C VAL A 92 7.40 19.60 9.31
N SER A 93 7.78 19.60 8.04
CA SER A 93 7.23 20.54 7.05
C SER A 93 6.59 19.78 5.88
N LYS A 94 5.36 20.13 5.52
CA LYS A 94 4.76 19.71 4.26
C LYS A 94 5.42 20.48 3.10
N LEU A 95 5.92 19.74 2.10
CA LEU A 95 6.56 20.32 0.93
C LEU A 95 5.55 20.49 -0.20
N SER A 96 5.71 21.57 -0.97
CA SER A 96 4.96 21.77 -2.22
C SER A 96 5.56 20.99 -3.37
N ASN A 97 6.89 20.86 -3.37
CA ASN A 97 7.64 20.08 -4.35
C ASN A 97 8.90 19.48 -3.71
N PRO A 98 9.03 18.13 -3.64
CA PRO A 98 10.19 17.49 -3.03
C PRO A 98 11.49 17.65 -3.84
N PHE A 99 11.37 18.14 -5.08
CA PHE A 99 12.49 18.36 -5.98
C PHE A 99 12.90 19.84 -6.07
N ASP A 100 12.24 20.74 -5.32
CA ASP A 100 12.61 22.15 -5.28
C ASP A 100 13.78 22.38 -4.28
N PRO A 101 15.01 22.59 -4.77
CA PRO A 101 16.16 22.78 -3.89
C PRO A 101 16.09 24.09 -3.11
N VAL A 102 15.29 25.06 -3.55
CA VAL A 102 15.11 26.33 -2.84
C VAL A 102 14.23 26.09 -1.62
N GLU A 103 13.09 25.41 -1.78
CA GLU A 103 12.20 25.06 -0.67
C GLU A 103 12.92 24.21 0.38
N VAL A 104 13.66 23.16 -0.06
CA VAL A 104 14.42 22.25 0.81
C VAL A 104 15.47 23.01 1.63
N ARG A 105 16.25 23.90 0.99
CA ARG A 105 17.27 24.72 1.69
C ARG A 105 16.67 25.75 2.62
N THR A 106 15.62 26.45 2.19
CA THR A 106 14.98 27.49 3.00
C THR A 106 14.39 26.92 4.28
N LYS A 107 13.76 25.75 4.20
CA LYS A 107 13.19 25.03 5.35
C LYS A 107 14.26 24.24 6.12
N ARG A 108 15.50 24.14 5.60
CA ARG A 108 16.61 23.38 6.18
C ARG A 108 16.25 21.91 6.39
N ILE A 109 15.63 21.30 5.38
CA ILE A 109 15.20 19.90 5.43
C ILE A 109 16.40 18.97 5.37
N ASP A 110 16.50 18.04 6.31
CA ASP A 110 17.52 17.00 6.35
C ASP A 110 17.09 15.76 5.56
N TYR A 111 15.83 15.36 5.72
CA TYR A 111 15.27 14.18 5.03
C TYR A 111 13.92 14.47 4.41
N ILE A 112 13.67 13.86 3.26
CA ILE A 112 12.44 13.98 2.49
C ILE A 112 11.76 12.63 2.42
N ILE A 113 10.46 12.59 2.73
CA ILE A 113 9.60 11.42 2.73
C ILE A 113 8.46 11.65 1.73
N SER A 114 8.35 10.76 0.74
CA SER A 114 7.26 10.76 -0.23
C SER A 114 6.65 9.36 -0.26
N PRO A 115 5.56 9.09 0.48
CA PRO A 115 4.98 7.77 0.56
C PRO A 115 4.27 7.37 -0.73
N GLU A 116 4.41 6.10 -1.10
CA GLU A 116 3.59 5.41 -2.08
C GLU A 116 2.67 4.43 -1.35
N ILE A 117 1.40 4.37 -1.74
CA ILE A 117 0.38 3.60 -1.05
C ILE A 117 -0.28 2.63 -2.02
N VAL A 118 -0.36 1.37 -1.59
CA VAL A 118 -1.14 0.33 -2.26
C VAL A 118 -2.10 -0.28 -1.24
N THR A 119 -3.36 -0.45 -1.63
CA THR A 119 -4.38 -0.95 -0.73
C THR A 119 -5.17 -2.09 -1.38
N THR A 120 -5.59 -3.05 -0.56
CA THR A 120 -6.52 -4.10 -0.96
C THR A 120 -7.53 -4.33 0.15
N SER A 121 -8.71 -4.79 -0.21
CA SER A 121 -9.74 -5.18 0.75
C SER A 121 -10.48 -6.42 0.26
N GLY A 122 -11.17 -7.09 1.17
CA GLY A 122 -11.94 -8.27 0.85
C GLY A 122 -12.95 -8.60 1.95
N GLY A 123 -13.92 -9.43 1.59
CA GLY A 123 -14.88 -9.99 2.52
C GLY A 123 -15.04 -11.48 2.27
N SER A 124 -15.07 -12.27 3.34
CA SER A 124 -15.35 -13.70 3.26
C SER A 124 -16.84 -13.97 3.45
N GLY A 125 -17.48 -14.62 2.46
CA GLY A 125 -18.89 -15.03 2.52
C GLY A 125 -19.83 -14.20 1.63
N PHE A 126 -21.02 -14.74 1.38
CA PHE A 126 -21.99 -14.20 0.44
C PHE A 126 -22.66 -12.89 0.88
N PHE A 127 -22.69 -12.61 2.21
CA PHE A 127 -23.31 -11.42 2.81
C PHE A 127 -22.30 -10.59 3.61
N THR A 128 -21.11 -10.35 3.06
CA THR A 128 -19.97 -9.80 3.82
C THR A 128 -19.65 -8.34 3.53
N TRP A 129 -20.60 -7.56 3.03
CA TRP A 129 -20.43 -6.11 2.97
C TRP A 129 -20.72 -5.48 4.34
N PRO A 130 -19.94 -4.51 4.82
CA PRO A 130 -18.67 -3.95 4.31
C PRO A 130 -17.46 -4.90 4.46
N PRO A 131 -16.23 -4.56 3.96
CA PRO A 131 -15.07 -5.43 3.97
C PRO A 131 -14.74 -5.96 5.36
N THR A 132 -14.42 -7.26 5.47
CA THR A 132 -14.00 -7.89 6.73
C THR A 132 -12.50 -7.84 6.93
N SER A 133 -11.74 -7.68 5.85
CA SER A 133 -10.28 -7.58 5.87
C SER A 133 -9.79 -6.44 4.99
N PHE A 134 -8.69 -5.84 5.38
CA PHE A 134 -8.05 -4.75 4.67
C PHE A 134 -6.52 -4.83 4.82
N THR A 135 -5.79 -4.53 3.75
CA THR A 135 -4.34 -4.33 3.79
C THR A 135 -3.99 -2.94 3.30
N PHE A 136 -3.00 -2.34 3.96
CA PHE A 136 -2.51 -1.00 3.65
C PHE A 136 -0.98 -1.05 3.59
N ASP A 137 -0.42 -0.99 2.38
CA ASP A 137 1.02 -1.05 2.13
C ASP A 137 1.55 0.37 1.90
N ILE A 138 2.50 0.79 2.72
CA ILE A 138 3.21 2.06 2.59
C ILE A 138 4.64 1.77 2.24
N SER A 139 5.12 2.32 1.12
CA SER A 139 6.52 2.31 0.75
C SER A 139 7.04 3.73 0.54
N THR A 140 8.31 3.96 0.85
CA THR A 140 8.99 5.22 0.58
C THR A 140 10.50 5.02 0.51
N ASN A 141 11.15 5.79 -0.35
CA ASN A 141 12.59 6.00 -0.31
C ASN A 141 12.84 7.33 0.42
N VAL A 142 13.32 7.24 1.66
CA VAL A 142 13.74 8.43 2.40
C VAL A 142 14.99 8.99 1.73
N LYS A 143 14.94 10.26 1.33
CA LYS A 143 16.04 10.95 0.66
C LYS A 143 16.63 12.01 1.57
N ASP A 144 17.91 12.28 1.42
CA ASP A 144 18.56 13.44 2.03
C ASP A 144 18.26 14.74 1.24
N SER A 145 18.80 15.85 1.72
CA SER A 145 18.66 17.18 1.08
C SER A 145 19.29 17.27 -0.30
N GLN A 146 20.13 16.29 -0.68
CA GLN A 146 20.78 16.18 -2.00
C GLN A 146 20.04 15.22 -2.94
N GLY A 147 18.92 14.61 -2.47
CA GLY A 147 18.11 13.68 -3.23
C GLY A 147 18.64 12.24 -3.24
N GLN A 148 19.69 11.94 -2.43
CA GLN A 148 20.21 10.58 -2.31
C GLN A 148 19.32 9.76 -1.39
N THR A 149 19.02 8.52 -1.76
CA THR A 149 18.26 7.60 -0.92
C THR A 149 19.13 7.13 0.25
N VAL A 150 18.73 7.48 1.46
CA VAL A 150 19.41 7.09 2.70
C VAL A 150 18.76 5.85 3.34
N LYS A 151 17.47 5.63 3.10
CA LYS A 151 16.75 4.48 3.62
C LYS A 151 15.53 4.17 2.76
N ALA A 152 15.31 2.89 2.46
CA ALA A 152 14.05 2.41 1.91
C ALA A 152 13.20 1.81 3.04
N ILE A 153 11.94 2.21 3.12
CA ILE A 153 10.98 1.71 4.09
C ILE A 153 9.79 1.13 3.33
N ARG A 154 9.38 -0.08 3.69
CA ARG A 154 8.11 -0.66 3.27
C ARG A 154 7.48 -1.37 4.44
N VAL A 155 6.22 -1.08 4.70
CA VAL A 155 5.43 -1.70 5.77
C VAL A 155 4.05 -2.06 5.25
N VAL A 156 3.53 -3.16 5.73
CA VAL A 156 2.17 -3.60 5.44
C VAL A 156 1.39 -3.63 6.74
N GLY A 157 0.35 -2.82 6.81
CA GLY A 157 -0.64 -2.85 7.87
C GLY A 157 -1.81 -3.74 7.47
N THR A 158 -2.39 -4.42 8.46
CA THR A 158 -3.55 -5.27 8.29
C THR A 158 -4.64 -4.90 9.28
N GLY A 159 -5.89 -5.00 8.84
CA GLY A 159 -7.03 -4.76 9.69
C GLY A 159 -8.17 -5.72 9.37
N THR A 160 -8.84 -6.17 10.41
CA THR A 160 -10.03 -7.01 10.31
C THR A 160 -11.18 -6.39 11.07
N ALA A 161 -12.41 -6.72 10.70
CA ALA A 161 -13.61 -6.28 11.36
C ALA A 161 -14.59 -7.45 11.53
N GLU A 162 -15.16 -7.57 12.72
CA GLU A 162 -16.24 -8.51 13.00
C GLU A 162 -17.59 -8.01 12.49
N THR A 163 -18.56 -8.92 12.37
CA THR A 163 -19.86 -8.60 11.78
C THR A 163 -20.57 -7.45 12.50
N GLY A 164 -20.57 -7.43 13.83
CA GLY A 164 -21.22 -6.36 14.61
C GLY A 164 -20.53 -5.00 14.46
N GLU A 165 -19.20 -4.98 14.41
CA GLU A 165 -18.41 -3.75 14.30
C GLU A 165 -18.59 -3.08 12.94
N ARG A 166 -18.52 -3.85 11.86
CA ARG A 166 -18.62 -3.31 10.49
C ARG A 166 -20.01 -2.76 10.14
N LEU A 167 -21.07 -3.22 10.81
CA LEU A 167 -22.42 -2.67 10.62
C LEU A 167 -22.55 -1.28 11.24
N THR A 168 -21.79 -0.98 12.29
CA THR A 168 -21.76 0.35 12.92
C THR A 168 -20.75 1.29 12.26
N GLU A 169 -19.64 0.74 11.74
CA GLU A 169 -18.59 1.51 11.10
C GLU A 169 -17.99 0.77 9.90
N HIS A 170 -18.41 1.16 8.71
CA HIS A 170 -18.07 0.49 7.46
C HIS A 170 -16.56 0.49 7.13
N GLY A 171 -15.83 1.50 7.58
CA GLY A 171 -14.39 1.67 7.34
C GLY A 171 -13.46 1.05 8.39
N ILE A 172 -13.99 0.35 9.40
CA ILE A 172 -13.21 -0.08 10.59
C ILE A 172 -12.02 -0.99 10.23
N ALA A 173 -12.19 -1.94 9.31
CA ALA A 173 -11.09 -2.80 8.86
C ALA A 173 -9.98 -1.97 8.18
N GLY A 174 -10.36 -1.04 7.31
CA GLY A 174 -9.42 -0.13 6.64
C GLY A 174 -8.70 0.78 7.63
N ARG A 175 -9.43 1.39 8.58
CA ARG A 175 -8.83 2.20 9.62
C ARG A 175 -7.81 1.42 10.45
N ARG A 176 -8.14 0.21 10.90
CA ARG A 176 -7.21 -0.66 11.65
C ARG A 176 -5.96 -0.98 10.83
N ALA A 177 -6.11 -1.23 9.53
CA ALA A 177 -4.98 -1.46 8.64
C ALA A 177 -4.08 -0.22 8.50
N VAL A 178 -4.66 0.97 8.38
CA VAL A 178 -3.93 2.24 8.35
C VAL A 178 -3.20 2.47 9.67
N GLU A 179 -3.87 2.30 10.80
CA GLU A 179 -3.25 2.48 12.13
C GLU A 179 -2.08 1.51 12.35
N ASP A 180 -2.22 0.25 11.95
CA ASP A 180 -1.15 -0.75 12.01
C ASP A 180 0.03 -0.39 11.10
N ALA A 181 -0.26 0.03 9.84
CA ALA A 181 0.77 0.49 8.91
C ALA A 181 1.53 1.70 9.44
N LEU A 182 0.82 2.71 9.94
CA LEU A 182 1.44 3.94 10.48
C LEU A 182 2.30 3.65 11.71
N LYS A 183 1.89 2.75 12.60
CA LYS A 183 2.69 2.30 13.74
C LYS A 183 3.99 1.62 13.30
N LYS A 184 3.91 0.70 12.35
CA LYS A 184 5.09 0.04 11.77
C LYS A 184 6.00 1.03 11.06
N PHE A 185 5.41 1.99 10.35
CA PHE A 185 6.15 3.04 9.66
C PHE A 185 6.90 3.93 10.64
N GLN A 186 6.26 4.37 11.73
CA GLN A 186 6.88 5.14 12.81
C GLN A 186 8.05 4.39 13.45
N ALA A 187 7.90 3.09 13.72
CA ALA A 187 8.98 2.27 14.28
C ALA A 187 10.20 2.22 13.36
N ASN A 188 10.00 2.13 12.04
CA ASN A 188 11.08 2.18 11.06
C ASN A 188 11.75 3.57 10.95
N LEU A 189 10.99 4.65 11.19
CA LEU A 189 11.55 6.00 11.23
C LEU A 189 12.41 6.27 12.48
N ALA A 190 12.16 5.57 13.58
CA ALA A 190 12.93 5.71 14.82
C ALA A 190 14.43 5.40 14.62
N GLU A 191 14.79 4.55 13.67
CA GLU A 191 16.18 4.28 13.31
C GLU A 191 16.88 5.50 12.68
N LEU A 192 16.15 6.33 11.94
CA LEU A 192 16.67 7.62 11.42
C LEU A 192 16.87 8.63 12.55
N SER A 193 16.02 8.56 13.60
CA SER A 193 16.08 9.50 14.72
C SER A 193 17.26 9.24 15.65
N ASN A 194 17.73 8.01 15.75
CA ASN A 194 18.79 7.61 16.69
C ASN A 194 20.20 7.91 16.22
N GLY A 195 20.39 8.66 15.13
CA GLY A 195 21.70 9.08 14.65
C GLY A 195 22.62 7.92 14.23
N SER A 196 22.11 6.69 14.17
CA SER A 196 22.87 5.51 13.74
C SER A 196 22.89 5.36 12.24
N THR A 197 23.02 6.47 11.51
CA THR A 197 23.41 6.39 10.11
C THR A 197 24.94 6.18 10.06
N LYS A 198 25.41 5.00 10.44
CA LYS A 198 26.59 4.49 9.76
C LYS A 198 26.16 4.38 8.31
N ILE A 199 26.53 5.38 7.53
CA ILE A 199 26.61 5.26 6.08
C ILE A 199 27.58 4.10 5.85
N GLN A 200 27.05 2.91 5.79
CA GLN A 200 27.74 1.80 5.19
C GLN A 200 27.59 2.06 3.69
N SER A 201 28.45 2.97 3.20
CA SER A 201 28.77 3.06 1.80
C SER A 201 29.12 1.64 1.36
N ILE A 202 28.18 0.98 0.72
CA ILE A 202 28.43 -0.21 -0.06
C ILE A 202 29.18 0.29 -1.30
N ILE A 203 30.48 0.58 -1.12
CA ILE A 203 31.43 0.55 -2.20
C ILE A 203 31.61 -0.96 -2.45
N PRO A 204 31.30 -1.49 -3.61
CA PRO A 204 31.67 -2.85 -3.93
C PRO A 204 33.19 -2.88 -4.11
N SER A 205 33.94 -3.13 -3.02
CA SER A 205 35.29 -3.62 -3.14
C SER A 205 35.25 -4.96 -3.83
N SER A 206 35.65 -4.96 -5.09
CA SER A 206 36.00 -6.16 -5.83
C SER A 206 36.97 -6.99 -4.99
N THR A 207 36.59 -8.19 -4.67
CA THR A 207 37.31 -9.43 -4.45
C THR A 207 36.78 -10.14 -3.21
N GLN A 208 35.91 -11.03 -3.43
CA GLN A 208 35.66 -12.35 -2.89
C GLN A 208 34.14 -12.65 -2.87
N ASN A 209 33.73 -13.49 -3.79
CA ASN A 209 32.41 -14.13 -3.79
C ASN A 209 32.16 -14.85 -2.46
N PRO A 210 31.04 -14.51 -1.77
CA PRO A 210 30.15 -15.55 -1.33
C PRO A 210 28.97 -15.57 -2.31
N VAL A 211 28.81 -16.69 -2.97
CA VAL A 211 27.62 -17.08 -3.71
C VAL A 211 26.42 -16.91 -2.78
N ILE A 212 25.77 -15.74 -2.83
CA ILE A 212 24.38 -15.65 -2.37
C ILE A 212 23.56 -16.22 -3.51
N SER A 213 23.33 -17.50 -3.42
CA SER A 213 22.30 -18.19 -4.17
C SER A 213 20.99 -17.44 -3.93
N ARG A 214 20.59 -16.58 -4.88
CA ARG A 214 19.16 -16.46 -5.16
C ARG A 214 18.69 -17.91 -5.33
N PRO A 215 17.59 -18.35 -4.70
CA PRO A 215 16.94 -19.53 -5.17
C PRO A 215 16.43 -19.15 -6.57
N SER A 216 17.21 -19.41 -7.60
CA SER A 216 16.69 -19.71 -8.91
C SER A 216 15.86 -20.94 -8.67
N SER A 217 14.55 -20.78 -8.38
CA SER A 217 13.64 -21.90 -8.49
C SER A 217 13.85 -22.42 -9.89
N SER A 218 14.49 -23.59 -9.98
CA SER A 218 14.75 -24.23 -11.26
C SER A 218 13.42 -24.33 -12.00
N VAL A 219 13.43 -24.29 -13.31
CA VAL A 219 12.22 -24.47 -14.12
C VAL A 219 11.43 -25.68 -13.65
N GLU A 220 12.14 -26.74 -13.22
CA GLU A 220 11.55 -27.94 -12.61
C GLU A 220 10.78 -27.64 -11.32
N SER A 221 11.33 -26.81 -10.42
CA SER A 221 10.64 -26.41 -9.20
C SER A 221 9.35 -25.66 -9.51
N ARG A 222 9.40 -24.68 -10.43
CA ARG A 222 8.20 -23.92 -10.84
C ARG A 222 7.14 -24.79 -11.49
N LEU A 223 7.52 -25.76 -12.30
CA LEU A 223 6.60 -26.72 -12.92
C LEU A 223 5.99 -27.67 -11.89
N LYS A 224 6.77 -28.07 -10.87
CA LYS A 224 6.29 -28.89 -9.77
C LYS A 224 5.27 -28.14 -8.91
N ASP A 225 5.57 -26.89 -8.54
CA ASP A 225 4.67 -26.05 -7.76
C ASP A 225 3.36 -25.80 -8.51
N LEU A 226 3.44 -25.55 -9.83
CA LEU A 226 2.28 -25.35 -10.68
C LEU A 226 1.38 -26.60 -10.75
N LYS A 227 1.99 -27.79 -10.83
CA LYS A 227 1.28 -29.06 -10.80
C LYS A 227 0.60 -29.29 -9.45
N GLU A 228 1.27 -28.97 -8.34
CA GLU A 228 0.70 -29.09 -7.00
C GLU A 228 -0.53 -28.19 -6.80
N LEU A 229 -0.52 -26.98 -7.36
CA LEU A 229 -1.67 -26.07 -7.36
C LEU A 229 -2.85 -26.65 -8.15
N PHE A 230 -2.59 -27.30 -9.26
CA PHE A 230 -3.62 -27.97 -10.05
C PHE A 230 -4.19 -29.20 -9.32
N ASP A 231 -3.33 -30.04 -8.75
CA ASP A 231 -3.73 -31.25 -8.01
C ASP A 231 -4.57 -30.90 -6.76
N LYS A 232 -4.36 -29.70 -6.19
CA LYS A 232 -5.17 -29.14 -5.10
C LYS A 232 -6.46 -28.44 -5.58
N GLY A 233 -6.72 -28.41 -6.88
CA GLY A 233 -7.91 -27.75 -7.46
C GLY A 233 -7.92 -26.22 -7.33
N LEU A 234 -6.74 -25.60 -7.12
CA LEU A 234 -6.60 -24.15 -6.95
C LEU A 234 -6.49 -23.40 -8.27
N ILE A 235 -6.18 -24.07 -9.37
CA ILE A 235 -6.11 -23.53 -10.72
C ILE A 235 -6.81 -24.44 -11.71
N SER A 236 -7.33 -23.88 -12.81
CA SER A 236 -7.97 -24.64 -13.89
C SER A 236 -6.93 -25.31 -14.81
N GLN A 237 -7.39 -26.23 -15.66
CA GLN A 237 -6.54 -26.85 -16.69
C GLN A 237 -5.97 -25.80 -17.66
N ASP A 238 -6.79 -24.82 -18.05
CA ASP A 238 -6.39 -23.74 -18.97
C ASP A 238 -5.31 -22.86 -18.35
N ASP A 239 -5.40 -22.58 -17.04
CA ASP A 239 -4.38 -21.82 -16.30
C ASP A 239 -3.07 -22.62 -16.21
N LEU A 240 -3.16 -23.93 -15.93
CA LEU A 240 -2.01 -24.82 -15.90
C LEU A 240 -1.24 -24.79 -17.23
N ASP A 241 -1.94 -24.97 -18.34
CA ASP A 241 -1.33 -25.03 -19.67
C ASP A 241 -0.74 -23.67 -20.10
N SER A 242 -1.44 -22.57 -19.81
CA SER A 242 -0.96 -21.22 -20.07
C SER A 242 0.30 -20.88 -19.27
N LYS A 243 0.32 -21.19 -17.98
CA LYS A 243 1.48 -20.94 -17.10
C LYS A 243 2.66 -21.87 -17.42
N ARG A 244 2.39 -23.12 -17.77
CA ARG A 244 3.42 -24.05 -18.20
C ARG A 244 4.14 -23.56 -19.45
N LYS A 245 3.38 -23.09 -20.45
CA LYS A 245 3.94 -22.52 -21.67
C LYS A 245 4.80 -21.27 -21.34
N GLN A 246 4.31 -20.38 -20.48
CA GLN A 246 5.03 -19.17 -20.07
C GLN A 246 6.36 -19.48 -19.36
N ILE A 247 6.40 -20.56 -18.54
CA ILE A 247 7.63 -20.99 -17.84
C ILE A 247 8.62 -21.56 -18.85
N LEU A 248 8.17 -22.35 -19.83
CA LEU A 248 9.02 -22.93 -20.86
C LEU A 248 9.54 -21.88 -21.86
N ASP A 249 8.72 -20.89 -22.23
CA ASP A 249 9.12 -19.81 -23.14
C ASP A 249 10.12 -18.81 -22.48
N SER A 250 10.29 -18.89 -21.15
CA SER A 250 11.25 -18.08 -20.39
C SER A 250 12.64 -18.72 -20.24
N MET A 251 12.87 -19.86 -20.87
CA MET A 251 14.17 -20.57 -20.94
C MET A 251 15.03 -20.03 -22.07
#